data_9e4e3363495519ea81f5da208e5e5ce5
#
_entry.id   9e4e3363495519ea81f5da208e5e5ce5
#
_cell.length_a   1.000
_cell.length_b   1.000
_cell.length_c   1.000
_cell.angle_alpha   90.00
_cell.angle_beta   90.00
_cell.angle_gamma   90.00
#
_symmetry.space_group_name_H-M   'P 1'
#
loop_
_entity.id
_entity.type
_entity.pdbx_description
1 polymer ?
#
loop_
_entity_poly.entity_id
_entity_poly.type
_entity_poly.pdbx_seq_one_letter_code
_entity_poly.pdbx_strand_id
1 'polypeptide(L)'
;MEKSNESFDALIQKSYDFSREKFDNNPKWGILRDLYNKNFIANAERNYENMPKKIHQIWLGSTIPKVFKDYADTWSKCNPDWEYRLWGDKDVGEVEIPNRALFNSIRHLGQKSDFLRYHILNQFGGIYADTDFECLKSFNSLSYLDFLIGVGYPLNVELYIGLMGSIPHHPVLEMMIKEMNTIKDGGWKEVFETTGTYFFTRNFFKVVDSDTKDVVALPTDYFYPFPNQWGHEHRNGKNYIKECSYAVHHWAVSWCKKW
;
A
#
# COMPACT_ATOMS: atom_id res chain seq x y z
N MET A 1 1.56 22.26 6.19
CA MET A 1 0.23 21.73 5.79
C MET A 1 -0.44 21.25 7.06
N GLU A 2 -1.61 21.78 7.38
CA GLU A 2 -2.37 21.26 8.52
C GLU A 2 -2.77 19.81 8.24
N LYS A 3 -2.33 18.89 9.10
CA LYS A 3 -2.86 17.52 9.11
C LYS A 3 -4.33 17.62 9.50
N SER A 4 -5.20 16.84 8.85
CA SER A 4 -6.60 16.76 9.27
C SER A 4 -6.66 16.49 10.78
N ASN A 5 -7.29 17.38 11.53
CA ASN A 5 -7.52 17.21 12.98
C ASN A 5 -8.64 16.19 13.26
N GLU A 6 -9.11 15.47 12.25
CA GLU A 6 -10.16 14.49 12.42
C GLU A 6 -9.61 13.19 13.06
N SER A 7 -10.40 12.63 13.97
CA SER A 7 -10.05 11.38 14.62
C SER A 7 -10.09 10.22 13.62
N PHE A 8 -9.29 9.17 13.87
CA PHE A 8 -9.28 7.95 13.09
C PHE A 8 -10.69 7.41 12.85
N ASP A 9 -11.50 7.31 13.91
CA ASP A 9 -12.86 6.78 13.83
C ASP A 9 -13.77 7.63 12.95
N ALA A 10 -13.67 8.97 13.04
CA ALA A 10 -14.46 9.87 12.20
C ALA A 10 -14.13 9.71 10.72
N LEU A 11 -12.84 9.54 10.39
CA LEU A 11 -12.39 9.30 9.01
C LEU A 11 -12.87 7.94 8.49
N ILE A 12 -12.73 6.88 9.29
CA ILE A 12 -13.21 5.54 8.92
C ILE A 12 -14.73 5.51 8.72
N GLN A 13 -15.49 6.16 9.60
CA GLN A 13 -16.96 6.21 9.52
C GLN A 13 -17.49 6.98 8.30
N LYS A 14 -16.70 7.92 7.76
CA LYS A 14 -17.04 8.66 6.54
C LYS A 14 -16.67 7.93 5.26
N SER A 15 -15.87 6.86 5.37
CA SER A 15 -15.44 6.09 4.22
C SER A 15 -16.60 5.33 3.58
N TYR A 16 -16.47 5.09 2.28
CA TYR A 16 -17.42 4.29 1.52
C TYR A 16 -17.53 2.87 2.11
N ASP A 17 -18.75 2.30 2.13
CA ASP A 17 -19.04 0.96 2.66
C ASP A 17 -18.75 0.73 4.16
N PHE A 18 -18.75 1.78 4.99
CA PHE A 18 -18.60 1.63 6.44
C PHE A 18 -19.69 0.75 7.05
N SER A 19 -19.32 -0.18 7.92
CA SER A 19 -20.21 -1.02 8.72
C SER A 19 -19.93 -0.86 10.21
N ARG A 20 -20.85 -0.18 10.93
CA ARG A 20 -20.70 0.04 12.38
C ARG A 20 -20.60 -1.27 13.17
N GLU A 21 -21.46 -2.24 12.87
CA GLU A 21 -21.44 -3.54 13.57
C GLU A 21 -20.09 -4.24 13.47
N LYS A 22 -19.49 -4.28 12.27
CA LYS A 22 -18.19 -4.91 12.06
C LYS A 22 -17.04 -4.10 12.67
N PHE A 23 -17.18 -2.77 12.69
CA PHE A 23 -16.20 -1.89 13.31
C PHE A 23 -16.18 -2.08 14.83
N ASP A 24 -17.32 -2.02 15.48
CA ASP A 24 -17.43 -2.10 16.95
C ASP A 24 -17.01 -3.48 17.50
N ASN A 25 -17.19 -4.55 16.72
CA ASN A 25 -16.91 -5.93 17.13
C ASN A 25 -15.50 -6.44 16.79
N ASN A 26 -14.65 -5.65 16.14
CA ASN A 26 -13.30 -6.09 15.77
C ASN A 26 -12.22 -5.30 16.54
N PRO A 27 -11.53 -5.92 17.53
CA PRO A 27 -10.54 -5.24 18.37
C PRO A 27 -9.33 -4.69 17.59
N LYS A 28 -9.07 -5.19 16.39
CA LYS A 28 -7.98 -4.69 15.53
C LYS A 28 -8.15 -3.22 15.14
N TRP A 29 -9.39 -2.71 15.10
CA TRP A 29 -9.63 -1.29 14.89
C TRP A 29 -9.04 -0.43 16.02
N GLY A 30 -9.08 -0.92 17.25
CA GLY A 30 -8.43 -0.27 18.40
C GLY A 30 -6.93 -0.13 18.21
N ILE A 31 -6.25 -1.21 17.76
CA ILE A 31 -4.81 -1.18 17.46
C ILE A 31 -4.51 -0.12 16.38
N LEU A 32 -5.24 -0.11 15.26
CA LEU A 32 -5.00 0.84 14.18
C LEU A 32 -5.24 2.28 14.60
N ARG A 33 -6.28 2.53 15.44
CA ARG A 33 -6.57 3.85 16.03
C ARG A 33 -5.42 4.33 16.91
N ASP A 34 -4.91 3.46 17.78
CA ASP A 34 -3.82 3.79 18.69
C ASP A 34 -2.53 4.11 17.93
N LEU A 35 -2.20 3.34 16.90
CA LEU A 35 -1.08 3.60 16.01
C LEU A 35 -1.24 4.97 15.30
N TYR A 36 -2.43 5.26 14.76
CA TYR A 36 -2.71 6.53 14.11
C TYR A 36 -2.54 7.71 15.08
N ASN A 37 -3.11 7.61 16.27
CA ASN A 37 -3.04 8.68 17.26
C ASN A 37 -1.60 8.90 17.78
N LYS A 38 -0.89 7.82 18.13
CA LYS A 38 0.46 7.88 18.68
C LYS A 38 1.50 8.28 17.63
N ASN A 39 1.48 7.64 16.47
CA ASN A 39 2.57 7.72 15.51
C ASN A 39 2.32 8.76 14.41
N PHE A 40 1.06 9.13 14.16
CA PHE A 40 0.73 10.10 13.10
C PHE A 40 0.25 11.43 13.65
N ILE A 41 -0.75 11.46 14.53
CA ILE A 41 -1.30 12.72 15.07
C ILE A 41 -0.33 13.36 16.07
N ALA A 42 0.11 12.62 17.10
CA ALA A 42 0.98 13.15 18.15
C ALA A 42 2.39 13.53 17.64
N ASN A 43 2.80 13.00 16.49
CA ASN A 43 4.12 13.20 15.90
C ASN A 43 4.12 14.12 14.68
N ALA A 44 3.10 14.97 14.55
CA ALA A 44 2.91 15.86 13.39
C ALA A 44 4.09 16.82 13.11
N GLU A 45 4.92 17.13 14.10
CA GLU A 45 6.04 18.07 14.02
C GLU A 45 7.42 17.40 13.86
N ARG A 46 7.48 16.08 13.65
CA ARG A 46 8.75 15.39 13.45
C ARG A 46 9.41 15.82 12.14
N ASN A 47 10.68 16.26 12.23
CA ASN A 47 11.48 16.79 11.12
C ASN A 47 12.64 15.87 10.70
N TYR A 48 12.60 14.58 11.07
CA TYR A 48 13.62 13.63 10.62
C TYR A 48 13.05 12.70 9.55
N GLU A 49 13.91 12.18 8.70
CA GLU A 49 13.57 11.28 7.62
C GLU A 49 14.15 9.89 7.95
N ASN A 50 13.28 8.89 8.12
CA ASN A 50 13.68 7.50 8.33
C ASN A 50 13.57 6.72 7.03
N MET A 51 12.49 6.97 6.27
CA MET A 51 12.22 6.26 5.04
C MET A 51 13.05 6.82 3.89
N PRO A 52 13.76 5.97 3.14
CA PRO A 52 14.48 6.39 1.95
C PRO A 52 13.56 7.07 0.93
N LYS A 53 14.02 8.17 0.33
CA LYS A 53 13.30 8.90 -0.72
C LYS A 53 13.31 8.15 -2.05
N LYS A 54 12.63 7.00 -2.08
CA LYS A 54 12.51 6.14 -3.26
C LYS A 54 11.06 5.79 -3.51
N ILE A 55 10.68 5.75 -4.79
CA ILE A 55 9.33 5.35 -5.24
C ILE A 55 9.50 4.18 -6.20
N HIS A 56 8.79 3.11 -5.92
CA HIS A 56 8.83 1.87 -6.68
C HIS A 56 7.46 1.55 -7.24
N GLN A 57 7.41 1.24 -8.55
CA GLN A 57 6.26 0.64 -9.21
C GLN A 57 6.71 -0.61 -9.95
N ILE A 58 5.82 -1.56 -10.21
CA ILE A 58 6.13 -2.82 -10.88
C ILE A 58 5.20 -2.99 -12.08
N TRP A 59 5.77 -3.34 -13.25
CA TRP A 59 5.02 -3.74 -14.43
C TRP A 59 5.69 -4.91 -15.13
N LEU A 60 5.03 -6.09 -15.15
CA LEU A 60 5.57 -7.34 -15.67
C LEU A 60 4.81 -7.83 -16.89
N GLY A 61 5.49 -8.60 -17.74
CA GLY A 61 4.91 -9.41 -18.81
C GLY A 61 4.58 -8.66 -20.09
N SER A 62 4.63 -7.32 -20.11
CA SER A 62 4.32 -6.53 -21.31
C SER A 62 4.86 -5.10 -21.23
N THR A 63 4.70 -4.34 -22.31
CA THR A 63 4.96 -2.88 -22.29
C THR A 63 3.86 -2.19 -21.49
N ILE A 64 4.24 -1.30 -20.56
CA ILE A 64 3.29 -0.53 -19.75
C ILE A 64 2.43 0.38 -20.65
N PRO A 65 1.08 0.34 -20.55
CA PRO A 65 0.18 1.21 -21.27
C PRO A 65 0.37 2.70 -20.94
N LYS A 66 0.03 3.58 -21.90
CA LYS A 66 0.22 5.02 -21.75
C LYS A 66 -0.46 5.59 -20.50
N VAL A 67 -1.68 5.17 -20.19
CA VAL A 67 -2.43 5.67 -19.03
C VAL A 67 -1.67 5.47 -17.72
N PHE A 68 -0.99 4.32 -17.55
CA PHE A 68 -0.20 4.05 -16.35
C PHE A 68 1.13 4.82 -16.33
N LYS A 69 1.68 5.17 -17.51
CA LYS A 69 2.82 6.10 -17.57
C LYS A 69 2.39 7.51 -17.14
N ASP A 70 1.21 7.95 -17.57
CA ASP A 70 0.68 9.25 -17.18
C ASP A 70 0.47 9.34 -15.65
N TYR A 71 0.03 8.24 -14.99
CA TYR A 71 -0.01 8.16 -13.53
C TYR A 71 1.39 8.12 -12.90
N ALA A 72 2.32 7.39 -13.48
CA ALA A 72 3.71 7.33 -13.03
C ALA A 72 4.37 8.71 -13.01
N ASP A 73 4.12 9.55 -14.01
CA ASP A 73 4.63 10.90 -14.09
C ASP A 73 4.17 11.80 -12.93
N THR A 74 3.00 11.53 -12.34
CA THR A 74 2.50 12.28 -11.18
C THR A 74 3.36 12.07 -9.94
N TRP A 75 3.93 10.88 -9.78
CA TRP A 75 4.81 10.56 -8.66
C TRP A 75 6.08 11.40 -8.67
N SER A 76 6.75 11.49 -9.83
CA SER A 76 7.95 12.32 -9.99
C SER A 76 7.64 13.82 -9.86
N LYS A 77 6.46 14.27 -10.32
CA LYS A 77 6.03 15.67 -10.18
C LYS A 77 5.75 16.06 -8.74
N CYS A 78 5.09 15.20 -7.97
CA CYS A 78 4.77 15.48 -6.57
C CYS A 78 5.96 15.29 -5.63
N ASN A 79 6.97 14.49 -6.02
CA ASN A 79 8.14 14.14 -5.24
C ASN A 79 9.43 14.36 -6.03
N PRO A 80 9.79 15.60 -6.41
CA PRO A 80 10.92 15.87 -7.32
C PRO A 80 12.30 15.55 -6.71
N ASP A 81 12.36 15.42 -5.40
CA ASP A 81 13.56 15.04 -4.64
C ASP A 81 13.65 13.54 -4.32
N TRP A 82 12.72 12.72 -4.86
CA TRP A 82 12.70 11.28 -4.69
C TRP A 82 13.18 10.58 -5.96
N GLU A 83 13.91 9.47 -5.80
CA GLU A 83 14.25 8.55 -6.89
C GLU A 83 13.02 7.74 -7.29
N TYR A 84 12.58 7.86 -8.54
CA TYR A 84 11.49 7.04 -9.09
C TYR A 84 12.03 5.87 -9.90
N ARG A 85 11.54 4.65 -9.64
CA ARG A 85 11.89 3.46 -10.41
C ARG A 85 10.67 2.61 -10.78
N LEU A 86 10.54 2.32 -12.08
CA LEU A 86 9.63 1.31 -12.60
C LEU A 86 10.41 0.01 -12.82
N TRP A 87 10.00 -1.04 -12.11
CA TRP A 87 10.59 -2.37 -12.19
C TRP A 87 9.88 -3.20 -13.25
N GLY A 88 10.61 -3.67 -14.26
CA GLY A 88 10.14 -4.59 -15.30
C GLY A 88 10.78 -5.97 -15.20
N ASP A 89 10.42 -6.87 -16.13
CA ASP A 89 10.95 -8.23 -16.13
C ASP A 89 12.49 -8.31 -16.12
N LYS A 90 13.17 -7.38 -16.81
CA LYS A 90 14.64 -7.30 -16.88
C LYS A 90 15.28 -6.88 -15.55
N ASP A 91 14.55 -6.15 -14.71
CA ASP A 91 15.08 -5.60 -13.46
C ASP A 91 14.93 -6.58 -12.28
N VAL A 92 14.17 -7.66 -12.44
CA VAL A 92 13.94 -8.68 -11.41
C VAL A 92 15.25 -9.32 -10.91
N GLY A 93 16.27 -9.38 -11.77
CA GLY A 93 17.61 -9.88 -11.42
C GLY A 93 18.33 -9.07 -10.35
N GLU A 94 18.00 -7.79 -10.20
CA GLU A 94 18.61 -6.88 -9.22
C GLU A 94 17.98 -7.00 -7.82
N VAL A 95 16.82 -7.65 -7.71
CA VAL A 95 16.16 -7.87 -6.42
C VAL A 95 16.66 -9.17 -5.80
N GLU A 96 17.14 -9.08 -4.56
CA GLU A 96 17.54 -10.25 -3.80
C GLU A 96 16.28 -11.03 -3.37
N ILE A 97 16.17 -12.26 -3.88
CA ILE A 97 15.04 -13.17 -3.60
C ILE A 97 15.64 -14.50 -3.12
N PRO A 98 15.66 -14.76 -1.82
CA PRO A 98 16.25 -15.99 -1.27
C PRO A 98 15.63 -17.26 -1.86
N ASN A 99 14.31 -17.29 -2.04
CA ASN A 99 13.60 -18.40 -2.68
C ASN A 99 13.26 -18.08 -4.14
N ARG A 100 14.31 -17.91 -4.97
CA ARG A 100 14.18 -17.64 -6.41
C ARG A 100 13.43 -18.74 -7.16
N ALA A 101 13.56 -20.00 -6.73
CA ALA A 101 12.86 -21.12 -7.34
C ALA A 101 11.33 -20.98 -7.18
N LEU A 102 10.86 -20.62 -5.98
CA LEU A 102 9.45 -20.34 -5.72
C LEU A 102 8.97 -19.18 -6.57
N PHE A 103 9.68 -18.05 -6.58
CA PHE A 103 9.33 -16.89 -7.42
C PHE A 103 9.18 -17.26 -8.89
N ASN A 104 10.10 -18.06 -9.44
CA ASN A 104 10.05 -18.48 -10.83
C ASN A 104 8.88 -19.43 -11.14
N SER A 105 8.38 -20.18 -10.14
CA SER A 105 7.24 -21.06 -10.29
C SER A 105 5.89 -20.32 -10.35
N ILE A 106 5.82 -19.09 -9.82
CA ILE A 106 4.60 -18.28 -9.81
C ILE A 106 4.25 -17.86 -11.23
N ARG A 107 3.04 -18.20 -11.71
CA ARG A 107 2.57 -17.86 -13.06
C ARG A 107 1.70 -16.61 -13.08
N HIS A 108 0.97 -16.35 -12.01
CA HIS A 108 0.05 -15.23 -11.91
C HIS A 108 0.81 -13.92 -11.69
N LEU A 109 0.72 -12.95 -12.64
CA LEU A 109 1.50 -11.70 -12.59
C LEU A 109 1.20 -10.83 -11.37
N GLY A 110 -0.07 -10.81 -10.91
CA GLY A 110 -0.44 -10.12 -9.67
C GLY A 110 0.29 -10.70 -8.46
N GLN A 111 0.33 -12.04 -8.35
CA GLN A 111 1.05 -12.71 -7.27
C GLN A 111 2.58 -12.49 -7.36
N LYS A 112 3.15 -12.46 -8.60
CA LYS A 112 4.55 -12.06 -8.80
C LYS A 112 4.82 -10.63 -8.35
N SER A 113 3.91 -9.70 -8.66
CA SER A 113 4.02 -8.30 -8.23
C SER A 113 3.94 -8.19 -6.70
N ASP A 114 3.02 -8.92 -6.05
CA ASP A 114 2.93 -8.96 -4.59
C ASP A 114 4.22 -9.49 -3.96
N PHE A 115 4.77 -10.56 -4.52
CA PHE A 115 6.04 -11.13 -4.06
C PHE A 115 7.18 -10.12 -4.19
N LEU A 116 7.30 -9.46 -5.34
CA LEU A 116 8.36 -8.49 -5.60
C LEU A 116 8.26 -7.24 -4.75
N ARG A 117 7.06 -6.67 -4.54
CA ARG A 117 6.89 -5.43 -3.75
C ARG A 117 7.43 -5.57 -2.33
N TYR A 118 7.23 -6.74 -1.70
CA TYR A 118 7.76 -6.99 -0.36
C TYR A 118 9.29 -7.07 -0.37
N HIS A 119 9.88 -7.76 -1.34
CA HIS A 119 11.34 -7.87 -1.46
C HIS A 119 11.98 -6.52 -1.80
N ILE A 120 11.38 -5.75 -2.72
CA ILE A 120 11.87 -4.41 -3.11
C ILE A 120 11.85 -3.47 -1.90
N LEU A 121 10.72 -3.36 -1.21
CA LEU A 121 10.63 -2.50 -0.03
C LEU A 121 11.54 -2.99 1.11
N ASN A 122 11.67 -4.30 1.31
CA ASN A 122 12.57 -4.85 2.31
C ASN A 122 14.04 -4.52 2.02
N GLN A 123 14.43 -4.53 0.76
CA GLN A 123 15.82 -4.28 0.36
C GLN A 123 16.15 -2.79 0.25
N PHE A 124 15.25 -2.00 -0.33
CA PHE A 124 15.55 -0.62 -0.71
C PHE A 124 14.85 0.42 0.15
N GLY A 125 13.79 0.05 0.88
CA GLY A 125 12.90 1.00 1.56
C GLY A 125 12.18 1.91 0.58
N GLY A 126 11.52 2.96 1.10
CA GLY A 126 10.78 3.93 0.30
C GLY A 126 9.30 3.61 0.16
N ILE A 127 8.66 4.15 -0.87
CA ILE A 127 7.23 3.95 -1.18
C ILE A 127 7.09 2.98 -2.34
N TYR A 128 6.26 1.97 -2.19
CA TYR A 128 5.71 1.18 -3.30
C TYR A 128 4.30 1.67 -3.61
N ALA A 129 3.97 1.79 -4.89
CA ALA A 129 2.60 2.03 -5.35
C ALA A 129 2.30 1.18 -6.59
N ASP A 130 1.08 0.62 -6.70
CA ASP A 130 0.62 -0.01 -7.94
C ASP A 130 0.60 1.03 -9.07
N THR A 131 0.76 0.59 -10.32
CA THR A 131 0.89 1.50 -11.47
C THR A 131 -0.39 2.27 -11.79
N ASP A 132 -1.53 1.87 -11.26
CA ASP A 132 -2.81 2.56 -11.36
C ASP A 132 -3.09 3.51 -10.17
N PHE A 133 -2.05 3.89 -9.43
CA PHE A 133 -2.11 5.01 -8.50
C PHE A 133 -1.65 6.32 -9.14
N GLU A 134 -2.48 7.36 -8.99
CA GLU A 134 -2.14 8.75 -9.24
C GLU A 134 -1.68 9.41 -7.94
N CYS A 135 -0.52 10.06 -7.95
CA CYS A 135 0.01 10.81 -6.81
C CYS A 135 -0.56 12.23 -6.81
N LEU A 136 -1.07 12.69 -5.66
CA LEU A 136 -1.68 14.02 -5.50
C LEU A 136 -0.81 15.00 -4.72
N LYS A 137 0.07 14.51 -3.82
CA LYS A 137 0.91 15.32 -2.94
C LYS A 137 2.25 14.65 -2.68
N SER A 138 3.20 15.47 -2.20
CA SER A 138 4.49 14.95 -1.73
C SER A 138 4.35 14.05 -0.50
N PHE A 139 5.12 12.96 -0.48
CA PHE A 139 5.23 12.03 0.63
C PHE A 139 6.28 12.45 1.67
N ASN A 140 6.94 13.61 1.50
CA ASN A 140 7.94 14.12 2.44
C ASN A 140 7.41 14.21 3.89
N SER A 141 6.15 14.59 4.07
CA SER A 141 5.53 14.67 5.40
C SER A 141 5.24 13.32 6.06
N LEU A 142 5.45 12.22 5.35
CA LEU A 142 5.28 10.85 5.83
C LEU A 142 6.61 10.09 5.98
N SER A 143 7.73 10.67 5.50
CA SER A 143 9.04 9.99 5.46
C SER A 143 9.69 9.77 6.84
N TYR A 144 9.15 10.35 7.90
CA TYR A 144 9.59 10.08 9.28
C TYR A 144 9.10 8.73 9.82
N LEU A 145 8.11 8.11 9.17
CA LEU A 145 7.56 6.81 9.56
C LEU A 145 8.49 5.67 9.14
N ASP A 146 8.55 4.63 9.98
CA ASP A 146 9.26 3.41 9.65
C ASP A 146 8.44 2.51 8.74
N PHE A 147 7.10 2.54 8.91
CA PHE A 147 6.17 1.80 8.07
C PHE A 147 4.83 2.53 7.95
N LEU A 148 4.29 2.56 6.72
CA LEU A 148 2.95 3.07 6.47
C LEU A 148 2.19 2.20 5.47
N ILE A 149 0.87 2.12 5.66
CA ILE A 149 -0.06 1.41 4.77
C ILE A 149 -1.43 2.09 4.81
N GLY A 150 -2.28 1.85 3.82
CA GLY A 150 -3.66 2.32 3.80
C GLY A 150 -4.64 1.26 4.30
N VAL A 151 -5.62 1.69 5.09
CA VAL A 151 -6.82 0.90 5.35
C VAL A 151 -7.65 0.84 4.08
N GLY A 152 -8.10 -0.36 3.70
CA GLY A 152 -9.04 -0.57 2.63
C GLY A 152 -10.45 -0.13 2.99
N TYR A 153 -11.47 -0.73 2.35
CA TYR A 153 -12.84 -0.43 2.73
C TYR A 153 -13.18 -1.02 4.10
N PRO A 154 -13.81 -0.22 4.99
CA PRO A 154 -13.98 -0.58 6.38
C PRO A 154 -15.17 -1.53 6.63
N LEU A 155 -15.42 -2.48 5.71
CA LEU A 155 -16.29 -3.62 5.98
C LEU A 155 -15.66 -4.59 6.99
N ASN A 156 -14.34 -4.77 6.88
CA ASN A 156 -13.50 -5.52 7.82
C ASN A 156 -12.18 -4.78 7.98
N VAL A 157 -11.34 -5.20 8.93
CA VAL A 157 -9.98 -4.70 8.96
C VAL A 157 -9.21 -5.33 7.79
N GLU A 158 -8.95 -4.52 6.77
CA GLU A 158 -8.18 -4.89 5.58
C GLU A 158 -7.14 -3.82 5.30
N LEU A 159 -5.88 -4.22 5.23
CA LEU A 159 -4.75 -3.36 4.91
C LEU A 159 -4.36 -3.58 3.45
N TYR A 160 -4.57 -2.58 2.62
CA TYR A 160 -4.40 -2.71 1.17
C TYR A 160 -2.95 -2.47 0.76
N ILE A 161 -2.37 -3.48 0.14
CA ILE A 161 -0.95 -3.53 -0.24
C ILE A 161 -0.61 -2.78 -1.53
N GLY A 162 -1.59 -2.18 -2.18
CA GLY A 162 -1.39 -1.40 -3.40
C GLY A 162 -0.55 -0.15 -3.21
N LEU A 163 -0.51 0.40 -1.97
CA LEU A 163 0.40 1.47 -1.57
C LEU A 163 0.93 1.21 -0.17
N MET A 164 2.25 1.14 -0.03
CA MET A 164 2.97 0.94 1.23
C MET A 164 4.25 1.77 1.25
N GLY A 165 4.66 2.18 2.44
CA GLY A 165 5.97 2.78 2.67
C GLY A 165 6.72 2.03 3.76
N SER A 166 8.04 1.94 3.66
CA SER A 166 8.85 1.22 4.63
C SER A 166 10.30 1.68 4.66
N ILE A 167 10.93 1.59 5.83
CA ILE A 167 12.39 1.51 5.91
C ILE A 167 12.86 0.12 5.44
N PRO A 168 14.13 -0.05 5.01
CA PRO A 168 14.68 -1.37 4.73
C PRO A 168 14.61 -2.29 5.96
N HIS A 169 14.42 -3.58 5.73
CA HIS A 169 14.42 -4.62 6.76
C HIS A 169 13.40 -4.39 7.92
N HIS A 170 12.26 -3.76 7.60
CA HIS A 170 11.22 -3.57 8.60
C HIS A 170 10.58 -4.92 8.99
N PRO A 171 10.30 -5.19 10.30
CA PRO A 171 9.76 -6.48 10.77
C PRO A 171 8.49 -6.94 10.07
N VAL A 172 7.63 -6.02 9.64
CA VAL A 172 6.42 -6.32 8.85
C VAL A 172 6.80 -6.99 7.53
N LEU A 173 7.77 -6.44 6.79
CA LEU A 173 8.18 -7.00 5.50
C LEU A 173 8.92 -8.33 5.67
N GLU A 174 9.79 -8.44 6.68
CA GLU A 174 10.47 -9.70 6.99
C GLU A 174 9.46 -10.82 7.33
N MET A 175 8.38 -10.49 8.06
CA MET A 175 7.29 -11.44 8.33
C MET A 175 6.60 -11.87 7.03
N MET A 176 6.29 -10.93 6.12
CA MET A 176 5.67 -11.28 4.82
C MET A 176 6.57 -12.21 4.02
N ILE A 177 7.86 -11.88 3.90
CA ILE A 177 8.83 -12.67 3.15
C ILE A 177 8.98 -14.09 3.75
N LYS A 178 9.06 -14.19 5.08
CA LYS A 178 9.13 -15.47 5.79
C LYS A 178 7.90 -16.36 5.52
N GLU A 179 6.72 -15.79 5.61
CA GLU A 179 5.46 -16.55 5.43
C GLU A 179 5.24 -16.94 3.94
N MET A 180 5.72 -16.15 2.98
CA MET A 180 5.63 -16.47 1.56
C MET A 180 6.49 -17.66 1.12
N ASN A 181 7.41 -18.14 1.91
CA ASN A 181 8.21 -19.34 1.57
C ASN A 181 7.38 -20.62 1.50
N THR A 182 6.14 -20.60 1.95
CA THR A 182 5.22 -21.74 1.95
C THR A 182 4.05 -21.60 0.96
N ILE A 183 4.00 -20.53 0.17
CA ILE A 183 2.90 -20.29 -0.78
C ILE A 183 2.94 -21.23 -1.97
N LYS A 184 1.75 -21.43 -2.58
CA LYS A 184 1.57 -22.13 -3.85
C LYS A 184 1.07 -21.14 -4.91
N ASP A 185 1.50 -21.31 -6.14
CA ASP A 185 0.95 -20.60 -7.28
C ASP A 185 -0.55 -20.91 -7.44
N GLY A 186 -1.36 -19.88 -7.75
CA GLY A 186 -2.80 -20.04 -7.83
C GLY A 186 -3.49 -18.94 -8.64
N GLY A 187 -4.84 -18.98 -8.66
CA GLY A 187 -5.67 -17.98 -9.30
C GLY A 187 -5.87 -16.74 -8.45
N TRP A 188 -6.79 -15.86 -8.85
CA TRP A 188 -7.02 -14.58 -8.17
C TRP A 188 -7.37 -14.74 -6.67
N LYS A 189 -8.12 -15.78 -6.30
CA LYS A 189 -8.47 -16.06 -4.90
C LYS A 189 -7.24 -16.39 -4.08
N GLU A 190 -6.39 -17.24 -4.62
CA GLU A 190 -5.11 -17.62 -4.02
C GLU A 190 -4.17 -16.40 -3.88
N VAL A 191 -4.21 -15.46 -4.83
CA VAL A 191 -3.43 -14.21 -4.73
C VAL A 191 -3.82 -13.45 -3.46
N PHE A 192 -5.12 -13.18 -3.23
CA PHE A 192 -5.57 -12.47 -2.02
C PHE A 192 -5.20 -13.19 -0.72
N GLU A 193 -5.30 -14.53 -0.70
CA GLU A 193 -5.08 -15.35 0.50
C GLU A 193 -3.61 -15.65 0.79
N THR A 194 -2.74 -15.62 -0.23
CA THR A 194 -1.35 -16.11 -0.08
C THR A 194 -0.29 -15.03 -0.22
N THR A 195 -0.57 -13.93 -0.92
CA THR A 195 0.37 -12.81 -1.07
C THR A 195 -0.30 -11.44 -0.94
N GLY A 196 -1.59 -11.35 -1.22
CA GLY A 196 -2.35 -10.10 -1.29
C GLY A 196 -2.86 -9.61 0.06
N THR A 197 -3.94 -8.84 0.01
CA THR A 197 -4.51 -8.09 1.14
C THR A 197 -4.84 -8.94 2.36
N TYR A 198 -5.46 -10.12 2.17
CA TYR A 198 -5.85 -10.97 3.31
C TYR A 198 -4.63 -11.62 3.96
N PHE A 199 -3.68 -12.07 3.14
CA PHE A 199 -2.39 -12.56 3.62
C PHE A 199 -1.66 -11.49 4.44
N PHE A 200 -1.53 -10.28 3.89
CA PHE A 200 -0.86 -9.18 4.55
C PHE A 200 -1.52 -8.83 5.87
N THR A 201 -2.83 -8.57 5.85
CA THR A 201 -3.58 -8.15 7.05
C THR A 201 -3.46 -9.16 8.17
N ARG A 202 -3.53 -10.47 7.86
CA ARG A 202 -3.39 -11.53 8.86
C ARG A 202 -2.01 -11.53 9.51
N ASN A 203 -0.95 -11.34 8.72
CA ASN A 203 0.43 -11.41 9.19
C ASN A 203 0.90 -10.11 9.83
N PHE A 204 0.35 -8.96 9.47
CA PHE A 204 0.65 -7.66 10.05
C PHE A 204 0.46 -7.68 11.58
N PHE A 205 -0.67 -8.15 12.05
CA PHE A 205 -0.99 -8.22 13.48
C PHE A 205 -0.24 -9.32 14.26
N LYS A 206 0.67 -10.07 13.61
CA LYS A 206 1.61 -10.96 14.33
C LYS A 206 2.83 -10.20 14.86
N VAL A 207 3.14 -9.02 14.29
CA VAL A 207 4.33 -8.24 14.61
C VAL A 207 4.04 -6.79 14.97
N VAL A 208 2.78 -6.34 14.83
CA VAL A 208 2.35 -4.98 15.14
C VAL A 208 1.22 -5.02 16.17
N ASP A 209 1.37 -4.22 17.21
CA ASP A 209 0.40 -3.96 18.27
C ASP A 209 0.22 -2.45 18.50
N SER A 210 -0.59 -2.05 19.48
CA SER A 210 -0.86 -0.66 19.82
C SER A 210 0.34 0.13 20.37
N ASP A 211 1.42 -0.53 20.75
CA ASP A 211 2.64 0.10 21.29
C ASP A 211 3.77 0.20 20.28
N THR A 212 3.60 -0.38 19.08
CA THR A 212 4.56 -0.32 17.98
C THR A 212 4.79 1.14 17.55
N LYS A 213 6.07 1.53 17.49
CA LYS A 213 6.47 2.91 17.16
C LYS A 213 6.65 3.10 15.66
N ASP A 214 6.36 4.32 15.21
CA ASP A 214 6.61 4.83 13.84
C ASP A 214 5.98 3.97 12.73
N VAL A 215 4.94 3.18 13.10
CA VAL A 215 4.08 2.40 12.20
C VAL A 215 2.69 3.02 12.17
N VAL A 216 2.09 3.17 10.98
CA VAL A 216 0.73 3.69 10.85
C VAL A 216 -0.05 2.97 9.76
N ALA A 217 -1.35 2.72 10.03
CA ALA A 217 -2.34 2.44 9.01
C ALA A 217 -3.23 3.68 8.84
N LEU A 218 -3.11 4.34 7.70
CA LEU A 218 -3.86 5.56 7.41
C LEU A 218 -5.29 5.22 6.96
N PRO A 219 -6.31 5.98 7.39
CA PRO A 219 -7.69 5.80 6.95
C PRO A 219 -7.84 5.79 5.42
N THR A 220 -8.88 5.15 4.94
CA THR A 220 -9.16 4.88 3.52
C THR A 220 -8.96 6.09 2.61
N ASP A 221 -9.47 7.26 3.00
CA ASP A 221 -9.43 8.48 2.18
C ASP A 221 -8.02 9.03 1.91
N TYR A 222 -7.00 8.55 2.63
CA TYR A 222 -5.61 8.97 2.39
C TYR A 222 -5.06 8.44 1.07
N PHE A 223 -5.39 7.17 0.70
CA PHE A 223 -4.86 6.50 -0.48
C PHE A 223 -5.92 5.91 -1.40
N TYR A 224 -7.11 5.62 -0.87
CA TYR A 224 -8.19 4.94 -1.58
C TYR A 224 -9.51 5.74 -1.55
N PRO A 225 -9.49 7.05 -1.87
CA PRO A 225 -10.72 7.86 -1.79
C PRO A 225 -11.78 7.42 -2.79
N PHE A 226 -11.40 6.79 -3.92
CA PHE A 226 -12.37 6.30 -4.91
C PHE A 226 -12.95 4.95 -4.50
N PRO A 227 -14.30 4.78 -4.59
CA PRO A 227 -14.92 3.49 -4.39
C PRO A 227 -14.39 2.43 -5.38
N ASN A 228 -14.17 1.20 -4.91
CA ASN A 228 -13.86 0.06 -5.77
C ASN A 228 -15.12 -0.42 -6.49
N GLN A 229 -15.48 0.25 -7.56
CA GLN A 229 -16.60 -0.16 -8.42
C GLN A 229 -16.04 -0.77 -9.69
N TRP A 230 -15.96 -2.08 -9.73
CA TRP A 230 -15.51 -2.85 -10.89
C TRP A 230 -16.21 -2.39 -12.17
N GLY A 231 -15.47 -1.76 -13.09
CA GLY A 231 -15.97 -1.37 -14.41
C GLY A 231 -16.78 -0.08 -14.49
N HIS A 232 -16.93 0.70 -13.41
CA HIS A 232 -17.56 2.01 -13.47
C HIS A 232 -16.51 3.12 -13.68
N GLU A 233 -16.70 3.92 -14.72
CA GLU A 233 -15.96 5.17 -14.86
C GLU A 233 -16.31 6.09 -13.68
N HIS A 234 -15.29 6.59 -12.99
CA HIS A 234 -15.44 7.56 -11.91
C HIS A 234 -15.83 8.94 -12.46
N ARG A 235 -17.04 9.07 -13.01
CA ARG A 235 -17.55 10.29 -13.67
C ARG A 235 -17.48 11.53 -12.79
N ASN A 236 -17.43 11.37 -11.46
CA ASN A 236 -17.31 12.44 -10.48
C ASN A 236 -16.14 12.20 -9.49
N GLY A 237 -15.05 11.61 -9.96
CA GLY A 237 -13.91 11.20 -9.11
C GLY A 237 -13.38 12.31 -8.21
N LYS A 238 -13.36 13.56 -8.68
CA LYS A 238 -12.89 14.72 -7.88
C LYS A 238 -13.67 14.93 -6.57
N ASN A 239 -14.93 14.51 -6.49
CA ASN A 239 -15.76 14.68 -5.29
C ASN A 239 -15.34 13.75 -4.15
N TYR A 240 -14.60 12.67 -4.45
CA TYR A 240 -14.10 11.72 -3.46
C TYR A 240 -12.73 12.11 -2.89
N ILE A 241 -11.97 12.95 -3.61
CA ILE A 241 -10.66 13.43 -3.15
C ILE A 241 -10.87 14.39 -2.00
N LYS A 242 -10.22 14.11 -0.88
CA LYS A 242 -10.24 14.93 0.34
C LYS A 242 -8.92 15.67 0.50
N GLU A 243 -8.91 16.65 1.40
CA GLU A 243 -7.69 17.36 1.73
C GLU A 243 -6.61 16.41 2.29
N CYS A 244 -6.99 15.34 2.99
CA CYS A 244 -6.06 14.33 3.50
C CYS A 244 -5.56 13.34 2.42
N SER A 245 -6.13 13.30 1.20
CA SER A 245 -5.73 12.33 0.17
C SER A 245 -4.34 12.63 -0.38
N TYR A 246 -3.43 11.65 -0.33
CA TYR A 246 -2.07 11.71 -0.88
C TYR A 246 -1.99 11.07 -2.25
N ALA A 247 -2.83 10.09 -2.51
CA ALA A 247 -2.90 9.37 -3.78
C ALA A 247 -4.32 8.88 -4.06
N VAL A 248 -4.57 8.47 -5.29
CA VAL A 248 -5.83 7.89 -5.74
C VAL A 248 -5.56 6.58 -6.45
N HIS A 249 -6.23 5.51 -6.01
CA HIS A 249 -6.23 4.23 -6.71
C HIS A 249 -7.35 4.17 -7.75
N HIS A 250 -7.00 3.95 -9.01
CA HIS A 250 -7.96 3.94 -10.14
C HIS A 250 -8.61 2.58 -10.40
N TRP A 251 -8.28 1.55 -9.62
CA TRP A 251 -8.89 0.21 -9.67
C TRP A 251 -8.89 -0.42 -11.06
N ALA A 252 -7.79 -0.27 -11.80
CA ALA A 252 -7.69 -0.78 -13.18
C ALA A 252 -7.73 -2.30 -13.26
N VAL A 253 -7.33 -3.01 -12.19
CA VAL A 253 -7.31 -4.48 -12.05
C VAL A 253 -6.66 -5.13 -13.28
N SER A 254 -5.52 -4.60 -13.70
CA SER A 254 -4.83 -4.92 -14.95
C SER A 254 -4.49 -6.41 -15.09
N TRP A 255 -4.20 -7.09 -13.98
CA TRP A 255 -3.89 -8.52 -13.94
C TRP A 255 -5.11 -9.44 -14.07
N CYS A 256 -6.33 -8.91 -13.96
CA CYS A 256 -7.58 -9.65 -14.18
C CYS A 256 -8.09 -9.55 -15.63
N LYS A 257 -7.57 -8.62 -16.41
CA LYS A 257 -8.00 -8.36 -17.79
C LYS A 257 -6.91 -8.82 -18.74
N LYS A 258 -7.28 -9.50 -19.85
CA LYS A 258 -6.38 -9.61 -21.00
C LYS A 258 -6.39 -8.27 -21.70
N TRP A 259 -5.27 -7.54 -21.63
CA TRP A 259 -5.04 -6.33 -22.42
C TRP A 259 -4.57 -6.68 -23.81
#